data_d84c86a0ce5c9c4005ab0cd56bc65537
#
_entry.id   d84c86a0ce5c9c4005ab0cd56bc65537
#
_cell.length_a   1.000
_cell.length_b   1.000
_cell.length_c   1.000
_cell.angle_alpha   90.00
_cell.angle_beta   90.00
_cell.angle_gamma   90.00
#
_symmetry.space_group_name_H-M   'P 1'
#
loop_
_entity.id
_entity.type
_entity.pdbx_description
1 polymer ?
#
loop_
_entity_poly.entity_id
_entity_poly.type
_entity_poly.pdbx_seq_one_letter_code
_entity_poly.pdbx_strand_id
1 'polypeptide(L)'
;MKRTRTLALSLAVVGSLVLGACGSSDSSSSSSSSGGDTTLSIVGFAVPEAANKAIAEEFNKTPEGEGVKFKTSYGASGDQSRAVEDGLDADYVHFSVPSDVTRLVKAGLVADDWDAGDNKGIVSTSVVVFGVREGNPLDIEDWDDLTEDGVDIVTPNPASSGAARWNALAAWGQVIENGGTEEEAEQYVTDLYNNAVALPSSGRDATTAFAGGTGDVFLTYENEAILARQNGQDIDYVIPPTTLLIQNPGAILEDADPKAQDWLDFVLSKEGQTQFALKGFRPLEGSGVEVDEVEGAEDPSNPFPEPEQLLTVDATFGSWSDLSDKFFDEDDGIVTQIIAGTGKGE
;
A
#
# COMPACT_ATOMS: atom_id res chain seq x y z
N MET A 1 -61.59 10.50 -16.88
CA MET A 1 -62.08 11.90 -16.84
C MET A 1 -60.86 12.80 -17.00
N LYS A 2 -60.77 13.40 -18.13
CA LYS A 2 -60.71 14.86 -18.45
C LYS A 2 -59.42 15.50 -17.91
N ARG A 3 -58.43 15.80 -18.84
CA ARG A 3 -58.28 17.11 -19.59
C ARG A 3 -57.44 18.09 -18.76
N THR A 4 -56.47 18.87 -19.20
CA THR A 4 -56.11 19.53 -20.50
C THR A 4 -54.78 20.23 -20.25
N ARG A 5 -53.73 20.16 -21.14
CA ARG A 5 -53.35 21.21 -22.13
C ARG A 5 -53.15 22.63 -21.58
N THR A 6 -51.97 23.25 -21.82
CA THR A 6 -51.63 24.17 -22.93
C THR A 6 -50.18 24.69 -22.69
N LEU A 7 -49.24 24.65 -23.57
CA LEU A 7 -48.88 25.43 -24.78
C LEU A 7 -48.72 26.95 -24.59
N ALA A 8 -47.59 27.43 -24.90
CA ALA A 8 -47.22 28.50 -25.89
C ALA A 8 -45.99 29.29 -25.40
N LEU A 9 -45.05 29.51 -26.12
CA LEU A 9 -44.66 30.06 -27.43
C LEU A 9 -43.86 31.36 -27.26
N SER A 10 -42.64 31.35 -27.83
CA SER A 10 -42.01 32.38 -28.65
C SER A 10 -41.55 33.71 -28.05
N LEU A 11 -40.34 34.17 -28.23
CA LEU A 11 -39.95 35.03 -29.36
C LEU A 11 -38.44 35.36 -29.33
N ALA A 12 -37.83 35.38 -30.51
CA ALA A 12 -36.49 35.76 -30.83
C ALA A 12 -36.39 37.28 -31.11
N VAL A 13 -35.21 37.88 -30.92
CA VAL A 13 -34.69 39.07 -31.65
C VAL A 13 -33.19 39.11 -31.47
N VAL A 14 -32.34 38.79 -32.45
CA VAL A 14 -31.73 39.50 -33.58
C VAL A 14 -30.93 40.76 -33.20
N GLY A 15 -29.61 40.65 -33.43
CA GLY A 15 -28.82 41.66 -34.13
C GLY A 15 -27.88 42.53 -33.32
N SER A 16 -26.59 42.43 -33.53
CA SER A 16 -25.82 43.37 -34.40
C SER A 16 -24.33 43.03 -34.37
N LEU A 17 -23.76 42.83 -35.57
CA LEU A 17 -22.35 42.82 -35.87
C LEU A 17 -21.78 44.24 -35.75
N VAL A 18 -20.60 44.38 -35.14
CA VAL A 18 -19.66 45.47 -35.46
C VAL A 18 -18.27 44.87 -35.71
N LEU A 19 -17.82 44.93 -36.94
CA LEU A 19 -16.43 44.77 -37.37
C LEU A 19 -15.63 46.02 -37.01
N GLY A 20 -14.49 45.82 -36.34
CA GLY A 20 -13.46 46.85 -36.17
C GLY A 20 -12.09 46.24 -36.32
N ALA A 21 -11.33 46.76 -37.32
CA ALA A 21 -10.09 46.21 -37.85
C ALA A 21 -8.83 46.66 -37.12
N CYS A 22 -7.81 45.80 -37.19
CA CYS A 22 -6.35 46.04 -37.30
C CYS A 22 -5.66 47.01 -36.32
N GLY A 23 -4.74 46.41 -35.55
CA GLY A 23 -3.61 47.12 -34.91
C GLY A 23 -2.57 46.12 -34.48
N SER A 24 -1.53 45.90 -35.30
CA SER A 24 -0.33 45.13 -34.98
C SER A 24 0.44 45.86 -33.88
N SER A 25 0.71 45.18 -32.80
CA SER A 25 1.76 45.55 -31.84
C SER A 25 2.35 44.27 -31.30
N ASP A 26 3.60 44.04 -31.61
CA ASP A 26 4.46 43.05 -30.94
C ASP A 26 4.41 43.28 -29.45
N SER A 27 3.86 42.31 -28.74
CA SER A 27 3.99 42.20 -27.30
C SER A 27 4.49 40.78 -27.03
N SER A 28 5.76 40.70 -26.65
CA SER A 28 6.36 39.56 -25.99
C SER A 28 5.39 39.07 -24.93
N SER A 29 4.67 37.98 -25.22
CA SER A 29 3.91 37.24 -24.21
C SER A 29 4.90 36.52 -23.28
N SER A 30 5.23 37.16 -22.17
CA SER A 30 5.61 36.45 -20.99
C SER A 30 4.41 35.53 -20.67
N SER A 31 4.57 34.24 -20.89
CA SER A 31 3.68 33.22 -20.35
C SER A 31 3.77 33.29 -18.83
N SER A 32 2.93 34.11 -18.21
CA SER A 32 2.56 33.91 -16.83
C SER A 32 1.81 32.57 -16.80
N SER A 33 2.46 31.53 -16.31
CA SER A 33 1.79 30.32 -15.88
C SER A 33 0.73 30.76 -14.85
N SER A 34 -0.53 30.83 -15.28
CA SER A 34 -1.64 30.85 -14.32
C SER A 34 -1.56 29.53 -13.58
N GLY A 35 -1.14 29.55 -12.34
CA GLY A 35 -1.24 28.43 -11.44
C GLY A 35 -2.73 28.04 -11.33
N GLY A 36 -3.18 27.14 -12.20
CA GLY A 36 -4.44 26.44 -12.00
C GLY A 36 -4.21 25.44 -10.87
N ASP A 37 -5.18 25.32 -9.98
CA ASP A 37 -5.18 24.30 -8.94
C ASP A 37 -5.02 22.91 -9.62
N THR A 38 -3.83 22.29 -9.54
CA THR A 38 -3.60 20.92 -9.99
C THR A 38 -4.18 19.96 -8.97
N THR A 39 -4.84 18.90 -9.41
CA THR A 39 -5.32 17.83 -8.54
C THR A 39 -4.63 16.54 -8.95
N LEU A 40 -3.85 15.95 -8.05
CA LEU A 40 -3.25 14.64 -8.23
C LEU A 40 -4.15 13.55 -7.64
N SER A 41 -4.44 12.53 -8.43
CA SER A 41 -5.18 11.34 -8.03
C SER A 41 -4.19 10.27 -7.55
N ILE A 42 -4.21 9.96 -6.25
CA ILE A 42 -3.39 8.90 -5.64
C ILE A 42 -4.26 7.68 -5.39
N VAL A 43 -3.90 6.55 -5.96
CA VAL A 43 -4.56 5.27 -5.70
C VAL A 43 -3.57 4.34 -4.99
N GLY A 44 -3.95 3.82 -3.84
CA GLY A 44 -3.01 3.04 -3.03
C GLY A 44 -3.64 1.95 -2.18
N PHE A 45 -2.78 1.12 -1.63
CA PHE A 45 -3.22 0.21 -0.58
C PHE A 45 -3.43 0.97 0.75
N ALA A 46 -4.25 0.41 1.66
CA ALA A 46 -4.75 1.15 2.82
C ALA A 46 -3.68 1.45 3.88
N VAL A 47 -2.61 0.64 3.94
CA VAL A 47 -1.58 0.74 4.99
C VAL A 47 -0.86 2.10 4.99
N PRO A 48 -0.36 2.65 3.86
CA PRO A 48 0.37 3.92 3.86
C PRO A 48 -0.51 5.18 3.84
N GLU A 49 -1.83 5.07 3.93
CA GLU A 49 -2.74 6.22 3.82
C GLU A 49 -2.34 7.38 4.76
N ALA A 50 -2.05 7.07 6.03
CA ALA A 50 -1.68 8.08 7.01
C ALA A 50 -0.32 8.73 6.69
N ALA A 51 0.65 7.96 6.18
CA ALA A 51 1.95 8.45 5.76
C ALA A 51 1.84 9.30 4.49
N ASN A 52 1.14 8.82 3.46
CA ASN A 52 0.92 9.58 2.23
C ASN A 52 0.21 10.91 2.50
N LYS A 53 -0.73 10.95 3.46
CA LYS A 53 -1.37 12.19 3.88
C LYS A 53 -0.36 13.16 4.52
N ALA A 54 0.49 12.68 5.42
CA ALA A 54 1.52 13.51 6.05
C ALA A 54 2.54 14.02 5.01
N ILE A 55 2.93 13.17 4.05
CA ILE A 55 3.80 13.55 2.93
C ILE A 55 3.13 14.64 2.08
N ALA A 56 1.84 14.51 1.76
CA ALA A 56 1.10 15.53 0.99
C ALA A 56 1.04 16.88 1.71
N GLU A 57 0.89 16.87 3.03
CA GLU A 57 0.92 18.09 3.85
C GLU A 57 2.30 18.78 3.83
N GLU A 58 3.40 18.01 3.83
CA GLU A 58 4.76 18.55 3.71
C GLU A 58 5.08 18.97 2.27
N PHE A 59 4.69 18.18 1.27
CA PHE A 59 4.85 18.52 -0.14
C PHE A 59 4.20 19.87 -0.48
N ASN A 60 2.99 20.14 0.03
CA ASN A 60 2.28 21.39 -0.19
C ASN A 60 2.99 22.64 0.39
N LYS A 61 4.03 22.45 1.22
CA LYS A 61 4.87 23.54 1.73
C LYS A 61 6.05 23.87 0.81
N THR A 62 6.31 23.02 -0.18
CA THR A 62 7.37 23.23 -1.19
C THR A 62 6.88 24.07 -2.36
N PRO A 63 7.76 24.73 -3.12
CA PRO A 63 7.38 25.44 -4.34
C PRO A 63 6.71 24.54 -5.39
N GLU A 64 7.15 23.28 -5.48
CA GLU A 64 6.63 22.27 -6.42
C GLU A 64 5.21 21.83 -6.07
N GLY A 65 4.91 21.76 -4.76
CA GLY A 65 3.64 21.31 -4.23
C GLY A 65 2.64 22.42 -3.89
N GLU A 66 3.04 23.71 -3.99
CA GLU A 66 2.16 24.83 -3.65
C GLU A 66 0.87 24.80 -4.49
N GLY A 67 -0.28 24.69 -3.83
CA GLY A 67 -1.61 24.70 -4.48
C GLY A 67 -2.05 23.35 -5.05
N VAL A 68 -1.23 22.30 -4.95
CA VAL A 68 -1.62 20.95 -5.37
C VAL A 68 -2.68 20.39 -4.41
N LYS A 69 -3.75 19.86 -4.97
CA LYS A 69 -4.80 19.13 -4.25
C LYS A 69 -4.64 17.65 -4.50
N PHE A 70 -5.08 16.85 -3.54
CA PHE A 70 -5.02 15.40 -3.64
C PHE A 70 -6.43 14.79 -3.61
N LYS A 71 -6.71 13.92 -4.58
CA LYS A 71 -7.84 13.00 -4.57
C LYS A 71 -7.30 11.61 -4.32
N THR A 72 -7.80 10.91 -3.32
CA THR A 72 -7.22 9.64 -2.89
C THR A 72 -8.23 8.51 -2.91
N SER A 73 -7.77 7.29 -3.22
CA SER A 73 -8.51 6.05 -3.10
C SER A 73 -7.60 5.01 -2.45
N TYR A 74 -8.02 4.47 -1.30
CA TYR A 74 -7.27 3.47 -0.56
C TYR A 74 -8.12 2.24 -0.27
N GLY A 75 -7.52 1.06 -0.35
CA GLY A 75 -8.20 -0.21 -0.12
C GLY A 75 -7.25 -1.39 -0.15
N ALA A 76 -7.74 -2.58 -0.46
CA ALA A 76 -6.90 -3.74 -0.70
C ALA A 76 -6.06 -3.52 -1.98
N SER A 77 -4.76 -3.84 -1.94
CA SER A 77 -3.81 -3.51 -3.01
C SER A 77 -4.22 -4.07 -4.37
N GLY A 78 -4.56 -5.36 -4.43
CA GLY A 78 -4.99 -6.00 -5.67
C GLY A 78 -6.31 -5.43 -6.20
N ASP A 79 -7.25 -5.06 -5.31
CA ASP A 79 -8.52 -4.44 -5.73
C ASP A 79 -8.29 -3.03 -6.30
N GLN A 80 -7.41 -2.24 -5.68
CA GLN A 80 -7.05 -0.91 -6.18
C GLN A 80 -6.33 -1.00 -7.53
N SER A 81 -5.42 -1.97 -7.70
CA SER A 81 -4.75 -2.22 -8.98
C SER A 81 -5.74 -2.59 -10.08
N ARG A 82 -6.68 -3.50 -9.81
CA ARG A 82 -7.77 -3.85 -10.75
C ARG A 82 -8.66 -2.65 -11.05
N ALA A 83 -8.99 -1.83 -10.06
CA ALA A 83 -9.82 -0.66 -10.27
C ALA A 83 -9.14 0.37 -11.20
N VAL A 84 -7.82 0.56 -11.10
CA VAL A 84 -7.06 1.42 -12.03
C VAL A 84 -7.03 0.80 -13.43
N GLU A 85 -6.81 -0.52 -13.55
CA GLU A 85 -6.90 -1.23 -14.83
C GLU A 85 -8.28 -1.07 -15.49
N ASP A 86 -9.35 -1.05 -14.69
CA ASP A 86 -10.74 -0.86 -15.11
C ASP A 86 -11.12 0.63 -15.35
N GLY A 87 -10.17 1.57 -15.18
CA GLY A 87 -10.35 2.98 -15.50
C GLY A 87 -10.57 3.91 -14.31
N LEU A 88 -10.26 3.50 -13.08
CA LEU A 88 -10.15 4.45 -11.97
C LEU A 88 -9.01 5.43 -12.25
N ASP A 89 -9.33 6.72 -12.28
CA ASP A 89 -8.40 7.80 -12.52
C ASP A 89 -7.29 7.85 -11.45
N ALA A 90 -6.02 7.79 -11.89
CA ALA A 90 -4.85 7.84 -11.04
C ALA A 90 -3.67 8.51 -11.76
N ASP A 91 -2.98 9.41 -11.07
CA ASP A 91 -1.69 9.97 -11.51
C ASP A 91 -0.52 9.19 -10.90
N TYR A 92 -0.71 8.67 -9.71
CA TYR A 92 0.29 7.91 -8.96
C TYR A 92 -0.37 6.75 -8.22
N VAL A 93 0.29 5.60 -8.25
CA VAL A 93 -0.10 4.43 -7.49
C VAL A 93 0.94 4.08 -6.43
N HIS A 94 0.46 3.60 -5.26
CA HIS A 94 1.30 3.09 -4.18
C HIS A 94 0.71 1.75 -3.71
N PHE A 95 1.28 0.66 -4.19
CA PHE A 95 0.77 -0.69 -3.94
C PHE A 95 1.60 -1.48 -2.93
N SER A 96 1.04 -2.57 -2.44
CA SER A 96 1.71 -3.43 -1.48
C SER A 96 2.77 -4.32 -2.13
N VAL A 97 2.54 -4.80 -3.36
CA VAL A 97 3.41 -5.76 -4.04
C VAL A 97 3.71 -5.34 -5.48
N PRO A 98 4.91 -5.65 -6.02
CA PRO A 98 5.29 -5.31 -7.40
C PRO A 98 4.36 -5.90 -8.47
N SER A 99 3.76 -7.07 -8.24
CA SER A 99 2.82 -7.68 -9.20
C SER A 99 1.58 -6.82 -9.47
N ASP A 100 1.17 -5.97 -8.52
CA ASP A 100 0.04 -5.05 -8.70
C ASP A 100 0.41 -3.86 -9.62
N VAL A 101 1.67 -3.41 -9.63
CA VAL A 101 2.17 -2.45 -10.63
C VAL A 101 2.37 -3.14 -11.99
N THR A 102 2.93 -4.35 -12.00
CA THR A 102 3.15 -5.13 -13.23
C THR A 102 1.83 -5.40 -13.99
N ARG A 103 0.70 -5.52 -13.29
CA ARG A 103 -0.65 -5.57 -13.91
C ARG A 103 -0.88 -4.32 -14.76
N LEU A 104 -0.60 -3.14 -14.23
CA LEU A 104 -0.79 -1.87 -14.95
C LEU A 104 0.20 -1.69 -16.10
N VAL A 105 1.43 -2.20 -15.96
CA VAL A 105 2.40 -2.26 -17.07
C VAL A 105 1.85 -3.11 -18.21
N LYS A 106 1.34 -4.31 -17.91
CA LYS A 106 0.72 -5.18 -18.92
C LYS A 106 -0.50 -4.55 -19.60
N ALA A 107 -1.23 -3.70 -18.88
CA ALA A 107 -2.35 -2.91 -19.41
C ALA A 107 -1.90 -1.67 -20.20
N GLY A 108 -0.59 -1.33 -20.22
CA GLY A 108 -0.05 -0.15 -20.88
C GLY A 108 -0.37 1.16 -20.16
N LEU A 109 -0.64 1.11 -18.87
CA LEU A 109 -0.97 2.26 -18.02
C LEU A 109 0.23 2.78 -17.23
N VAL A 110 1.27 1.98 -17.07
CA VAL A 110 2.53 2.31 -16.40
C VAL A 110 3.67 1.90 -17.34
N ALA A 111 4.74 2.69 -17.39
CA ALA A 111 5.91 2.44 -18.24
C ALA A 111 6.62 1.12 -17.88
N ASP A 112 7.22 0.46 -18.88
CA ASP A 112 7.95 -0.81 -18.68
C ASP A 112 9.19 -0.64 -17.77
N ASP A 113 9.73 0.57 -17.69
CA ASP A 113 10.93 0.92 -16.93
C ASP A 113 10.64 1.61 -15.58
N TRP A 114 9.42 1.47 -15.07
CA TRP A 114 8.98 2.07 -13.79
C TRP A 114 9.89 1.73 -12.59
N ASP A 115 10.59 0.61 -12.64
CA ASP A 115 11.49 0.08 -11.61
C ASP A 115 13.00 0.24 -11.95
N ALA A 116 13.34 0.98 -13.03
CA ALA A 116 14.71 1.16 -13.48
C ALA A 116 15.54 2.11 -12.60
N GLY A 117 14.93 2.84 -11.67
CA GLY A 117 15.62 3.72 -10.73
C GLY A 117 16.40 2.96 -9.66
N ASP A 118 17.26 3.67 -8.91
CA ASP A 118 18.13 3.10 -7.86
C ASP A 118 17.35 2.32 -6.80
N ASN A 119 16.12 2.77 -6.48
CA ASN A 119 15.22 2.12 -5.51
C ASN A 119 14.36 1.01 -6.13
N LYS A 120 14.57 0.66 -7.41
CA LYS A 120 13.78 -0.37 -8.13
C LYS A 120 12.25 -0.16 -7.99
N GLY A 121 11.80 1.10 -8.07
CA GLY A 121 10.40 1.46 -7.92
C GLY A 121 9.85 1.34 -6.48
N ILE A 122 10.67 0.99 -5.49
CA ILE A 122 10.25 0.86 -4.09
C ILE A 122 10.22 2.25 -3.44
N VAL A 123 9.13 2.58 -2.78
CA VAL A 123 8.91 3.90 -2.15
C VAL A 123 8.74 3.83 -0.63
N SER A 124 8.42 2.66 -0.09
CA SER A 124 8.37 2.45 1.38
C SER A 124 8.73 1.02 1.74
N THR A 125 9.24 0.82 2.97
CA THR A 125 9.63 -0.49 3.49
C THR A 125 9.10 -0.72 4.90
N SER A 126 8.91 -1.99 5.24
CA SER A 126 8.50 -2.46 6.57
C SER A 126 9.01 -3.89 6.76
N VAL A 127 8.60 -4.55 7.84
CA VAL A 127 8.78 -5.99 8.04
C VAL A 127 7.48 -6.63 8.51
N VAL A 128 7.34 -7.95 8.31
CA VAL A 128 6.22 -8.72 8.86
C VAL A 128 6.43 -8.88 10.37
N VAL A 129 5.39 -8.60 11.14
CA VAL A 129 5.37 -8.75 12.60
C VAL A 129 4.09 -9.44 13.07
N PHE A 130 4.11 -9.90 14.32
CA PHE A 130 2.93 -10.40 15.01
C PHE A 130 2.36 -9.30 15.89
N GLY A 131 1.20 -8.76 15.54
CA GLY A 131 0.46 -7.93 16.48
C GLY A 131 -0.26 -8.84 17.49
N VAL A 132 -0.08 -8.54 18.77
CA VAL A 132 -0.60 -9.34 19.88
C VAL A 132 -1.45 -8.48 20.80
N ARG A 133 -2.24 -9.13 21.67
CA ARG A 133 -2.98 -8.42 22.71
C ARG A 133 -2.01 -7.74 23.68
N GLU A 134 -2.44 -6.63 24.29
CA GLU A 134 -1.64 -5.89 25.28
C GLU A 134 -1.08 -6.86 26.36
N GLY A 135 0.22 -6.77 26.60
CA GLY A 135 0.95 -7.62 27.53
C GLY A 135 1.21 -9.04 27.03
N ASN A 136 0.93 -9.34 25.75
CA ASN A 136 1.20 -10.64 25.12
C ASN A 136 0.79 -11.85 25.98
N PRO A 137 -0.49 -12.03 26.30
CA PRO A 137 -0.93 -13.02 27.32
C PRO A 137 -0.73 -14.47 26.90
N LEU A 138 -0.47 -14.76 25.62
CA LEU A 138 -0.17 -16.11 25.10
C LEU A 138 1.33 -16.34 24.89
N ASP A 139 2.19 -15.36 25.25
CA ASP A 139 3.64 -15.46 25.15
C ASP A 139 4.12 -15.79 23.72
N ILE A 140 3.47 -15.17 22.70
CA ILE A 140 3.80 -15.35 21.28
C ILE A 140 5.13 -14.64 21.00
N GLU A 141 6.18 -15.39 20.71
CA GLU A 141 7.52 -14.87 20.46
C GLU A 141 8.07 -15.28 19.08
N ASP A 142 7.66 -16.43 18.56
CA ASP A 142 8.17 -16.99 17.31
C ASP A 142 7.05 -17.59 16.44
N TRP A 143 7.41 -17.99 15.23
CA TRP A 143 6.50 -18.60 14.25
C TRP A 143 5.86 -19.89 14.76
N ASP A 144 6.58 -20.71 15.54
CA ASP A 144 6.08 -21.97 16.08
C ASP A 144 4.85 -21.77 16.97
N ASP A 145 4.79 -20.67 17.70
CA ASP A 145 3.66 -20.33 18.59
C ASP A 145 2.35 -20.12 17.83
N LEU A 146 2.43 -19.70 16.55
CA LEU A 146 1.25 -19.42 15.71
C LEU A 146 0.49 -20.69 15.31
N THR A 147 1.14 -21.84 15.35
CA THR A 147 0.54 -23.13 14.96
C THR A 147 0.11 -23.97 16.16
N GLU A 148 0.24 -23.44 17.38
CA GLU A 148 -0.26 -24.10 18.58
C GLU A 148 -1.79 -24.19 18.63
N ASP A 149 -2.30 -25.24 19.25
CA ASP A 149 -3.74 -25.45 19.43
C ASP A 149 -4.38 -24.32 20.25
N GLY A 150 -5.36 -23.65 19.68
CA GLY A 150 -6.16 -22.63 20.36
C GLY A 150 -5.62 -21.21 20.19
N VAL A 151 -4.64 -20.99 19.34
CA VAL A 151 -4.19 -19.65 18.90
C VAL A 151 -5.05 -19.21 17.71
N ASP A 152 -5.87 -18.19 17.92
CA ASP A 152 -6.75 -17.62 16.90
C ASP A 152 -6.02 -16.52 16.10
N ILE A 153 -5.78 -16.76 14.81
CA ILE A 153 -5.02 -15.86 13.93
C ILE A 153 -5.97 -14.97 13.10
N VAL A 154 -5.60 -13.70 12.96
CA VAL A 154 -6.15 -12.80 11.94
C VAL A 154 -5.06 -12.48 10.90
N THR A 155 -5.30 -12.76 9.63
CA THR A 155 -4.43 -12.35 8.53
C THR A 155 -5.31 -11.98 7.33
N PRO A 156 -4.94 -10.97 6.51
CA PRO A 156 -5.81 -10.60 5.40
C PRO A 156 -5.85 -11.68 4.32
N ASN A 157 -6.81 -11.55 3.39
CA ASN A 157 -6.98 -12.50 2.28
C ASN A 157 -5.98 -12.19 1.14
N PRO A 158 -5.09 -13.12 0.73
CA PRO A 158 -4.11 -12.88 -0.33
C PRO A 158 -4.71 -12.76 -1.75
N ALA A 159 -5.98 -13.11 -1.94
CA ALA A 159 -6.68 -12.87 -3.21
C ALA A 159 -6.91 -11.37 -3.48
N SER A 160 -7.07 -10.56 -2.42
CA SER A 160 -7.29 -9.10 -2.50
C SER A 160 -6.13 -8.29 -1.95
N SER A 161 -5.46 -8.79 -0.89
CA SER A 161 -4.48 -8.05 -0.10
C SER A 161 -3.05 -8.44 -0.41
N GLY A 162 -2.25 -7.48 -0.87
CA GLY A 162 -0.80 -7.68 -0.96
C GLY A 162 -0.15 -7.89 0.41
N ALA A 163 -0.68 -7.30 1.49
CA ALA A 163 -0.18 -7.54 2.84
C ALA A 163 -0.26 -9.01 3.25
N ALA A 164 -1.33 -9.70 2.86
CA ALA A 164 -1.48 -11.14 3.10
C ALA A 164 -0.42 -11.96 2.34
N ARG A 165 -0.01 -11.51 1.16
CA ARG A 165 1.05 -12.17 0.39
C ARG A 165 2.39 -12.09 1.11
N TRP A 166 2.73 -10.94 1.66
CA TRP A 166 3.92 -10.79 2.50
C TRP A 166 3.87 -11.70 3.73
N ASN A 167 2.73 -11.78 4.42
CA ASN A 167 2.55 -12.62 5.59
C ASN A 167 2.75 -14.11 5.25
N ALA A 168 2.14 -14.59 4.17
CA ALA A 168 2.28 -15.98 3.71
C ALA A 168 3.71 -16.31 3.30
N LEU A 169 4.40 -15.37 2.61
CA LEU A 169 5.80 -15.54 2.21
C LEU A 169 6.74 -15.52 3.40
N ALA A 170 6.50 -14.68 4.41
CA ALA A 170 7.29 -14.68 5.64
C ALA A 170 7.15 -16.02 6.37
N ALA A 171 5.91 -16.53 6.48
CA ALA A 171 5.60 -17.83 7.07
C ALA A 171 6.27 -19.00 6.34
N TRP A 172 6.29 -18.98 5.01
CA TRP A 172 7.00 -19.95 4.20
C TRP A 172 8.52 -19.83 4.33
N GLY A 173 9.00 -18.59 4.18
CA GLY A 173 10.42 -18.28 4.11
C GLY A 173 11.16 -18.63 5.40
N GLN A 174 10.54 -18.45 6.56
CA GLN A 174 11.16 -18.82 7.83
C GLN A 174 11.41 -20.33 7.94
N VAL A 175 10.51 -21.19 7.41
CA VAL A 175 10.72 -22.65 7.42
C VAL A 175 11.93 -23.02 6.54
N ILE A 176 11.99 -22.45 5.33
CA ILE A 176 13.10 -22.71 4.39
C ILE A 176 14.44 -22.25 4.99
N GLU A 177 14.47 -21.07 5.60
CA GLU A 177 15.69 -20.50 6.19
C GLU A 177 16.18 -21.30 7.39
N ASN A 178 15.29 -21.88 8.17
CA ASN A 178 15.61 -22.79 9.26
C ASN A 178 15.99 -24.19 8.78
N GLY A 179 16.15 -24.40 7.46
CA GLY A 179 16.62 -25.65 6.87
C GLY A 179 15.52 -26.68 6.58
N GLY A 180 14.23 -26.26 6.66
CA GLY A 180 13.11 -27.09 6.28
C GLY A 180 12.96 -27.24 4.74
N THR A 181 12.11 -28.17 4.34
CA THR A 181 11.76 -28.44 2.94
C THR A 181 10.56 -27.62 2.47
N GLU A 182 10.31 -27.58 1.16
CA GLU A 182 9.09 -26.95 0.62
C GLU A 182 7.81 -27.64 1.14
N GLU A 183 7.81 -28.95 1.32
CA GLU A 183 6.69 -29.69 1.88
C GLU A 183 6.42 -29.30 3.35
N GLU A 184 7.48 -29.11 4.13
CA GLU A 184 7.34 -28.64 5.51
C GLU A 184 6.85 -27.19 5.56
N ALA A 185 7.29 -26.34 4.64
CA ALA A 185 6.79 -24.97 4.53
C ALA A 185 5.30 -24.92 4.11
N GLU A 186 4.89 -25.78 3.16
CA GLU A 186 3.49 -25.90 2.75
C GLU A 186 2.61 -26.38 3.92
N GLN A 187 3.09 -27.37 4.69
CA GLN A 187 2.39 -27.85 5.87
C GLN A 187 2.27 -26.76 6.93
N TYR A 188 3.36 -26.03 7.22
CA TYR A 188 3.36 -24.93 8.17
C TYR A 188 2.34 -23.84 7.81
N VAL A 189 2.35 -23.39 6.53
CA VAL A 189 1.39 -22.40 6.04
C VAL A 189 -0.04 -22.93 6.10
N THR A 190 -0.24 -24.24 5.84
CA THR A 190 -1.56 -24.89 5.99
C THR A 190 -2.02 -24.83 7.47
N ASP A 191 -1.16 -25.15 8.42
CA ASP A 191 -1.50 -25.13 9.85
C ASP A 191 -1.79 -23.70 10.33
N LEU A 192 -1.00 -22.72 9.87
CA LEU A 192 -1.24 -21.30 10.14
C LEU A 192 -2.64 -20.86 9.62
N TYR A 193 -3.01 -21.20 8.38
CA TYR A 193 -4.33 -20.85 7.87
C TYR A 193 -5.46 -21.66 8.50
N ASN A 194 -5.19 -22.87 9.03
CA ASN A 194 -6.17 -23.60 9.84
C ASN A 194 -6.48 -22.87 11.15
N ASN A 195 -5.51 -22.17 11.74
CA ASN A 195 -5.71 -21.32 12.93
C ASN A 195 -6.29 -19.93 12.59
N ALA A 196 -6.37 -19.55 11.31
CA ALA A 196 -6.94 -18.26 10.92
C ALA A 196 -8.46 -18.22 11.17
N VAL A 197 -8.92 -17.35 12.05
CA VAL A 197 -10.35 -17.13 12.36
C VAL A 197 -10.99 -16.05 11.53
N ALA A 198 -10.19 -15.19 10.88
CA ALA A 198 -10.67 -14.16 9.97
C ALA A 198 -9.63 -13.88 8.88
N LEU A 199 -10.13 -13.68 7.64
CA LEU A 199 -9.38 -13.27 6.45
C LEU A 199 -9.94 -11.96 5.87
N PRO A 200 -9.73 -10.80 6.54
CA PRO A 200 -10.23 -9.51 6.05
C PRO A 200 -9.65 -9.14 4.69
N SER A 201 -10.30 -8.21 3.97
CA SER A 201 -9.94 -7.86 2.59
C SER A 201 -8.61 -7.11 2.46
N SER A 202 -8.15 -6.42 3.50
CA SER A 202 -6.90 -5.64 3.49
C SER A 202 -6.15 -5.73 4.82
N GLY A 203 -4.86 -5.32 4.83
CA GLY A 203 -4.06 -5.22 6.05
C GLY A 203 -4.70 -4.30 7.08
N ARG A 204 -5.24 -3.14 6.66
CA ARG A 204 -5.95 -2.20 7.54
C ARG A 204 -7.23 -2.81 8.13
N ASP A 205 -7.98 -3.59 7.34
CA ASP A 205 -9.17 -4.29 7.84
C ASP A 205 -8.79 -5.37 8.86
N ALA A 206 -7.64 -6.05 8.69
CA ALA A 206 -7.11 -7.00 9.66
C ALA A 206 -6.76 -6.31 10.99
N THR A 207 -6.07 -5.17 10.94
CA THR A 207 -5.79 -4.34 12.13
C THR A 207 -7.10 -3.93 12.82
N THR A 208 -8.10 -3.51 12.05
CA THR A 208 -9.42 -3.10 12.58
C THR A 208 -10.17 -4.26 13.22
N ALA A 209 -10.17 -5.45 12.58
CA ALA A 209 -10.81 -6.65 13.12
C ALA A 209 -10.14 -7.09 14.43
N PHE A 210 -8.80 -7.09 14.46
CA PHE A 210 -8.03 -7.42 15.66
C PHE A 210 -8.31 -6.40 16.78
N ALA A 211 -8.18 -5.10 16.53
CA ALA A 211 -8.49 -4.05 17.51
C ALA A 211 -9.94 -4.14 18.02
N GLY A 212 -10.86 -4.63 17.19
CA GLY A 212 -12.26 -4.92 17.55
C GLY A 212 -12.47 -6.19 18.39
N GLY A 213 -11.41 -6.92 18.72
CA GLY A 213 -11.46 -8.10 19.60
C GLY A 213 -11.47 -9.45 18.87
N THR A 214 -11.23 -9.49 17.55
CA THR A 214 -11.14 -10.76 16.80
C THR A 214 -9.72 -11.34 16.92
N GLY A 215 -9.60 -12.62 17.23
CA GLY A 215 -8.33 -13.37 17.30
C GLY A 215 -7.43 -13.01 18.49
N ASP A 216 -6.36 -13.71 18.64
CA ASP A 216 -5.33 -13.55 19.68
C ASP A 216 -4.07 -12.90 19.15
N VAL A 217 -3.77 -13.15 17.87
CA VAL A 217 -2.63 -12.63 17.14
C VAL A 217 -3.06 -12.22 15.72
N PHE A 218 -2.43 -11.19 15.16
CA PHE A 218 -2.61 -10.86 13.75
C PHE A 218 -1.27 -10.67 13.06
N LEU A 219 -1.17 -11.24 11.86
CA LEU A 219 -0.01 -11.02 11.00
C LEU A 219 -0.16 -9.67 10.29
N THR A 220 0.83 -8.81 10.42
CA THR A 220 0.75 -7.44 9.94
C THR A 220 2.12 -6.86 9.59
N TYR A 221 2.13 -5.62 9.14
CA TYR A 221 3.30 -4.79 8.96
C TYR A 221 3.70 -4.14 10.30
N GLU A 222 4.99 -3.98 10.54
CA GLU A 222 5.50 -3.23 11.70
C GLU A 222 4.89 -1.84 11.80
N ASN A 223 4.84 -1.09 10.69
CA ASN A 223 4.25 0.25 10.67
C ASN A 223 2.74 0.26 10.97
N GLU A 224 1.99 -0.80 10.65
CA GLU A 224 0.57 -0.89 11.03
C GLU A 224 0.39 -1.08 12.54
N ALA A 225 1.22 -1.91 13.15
CA ALA A 225 1.22 -2.10 14.60
C ALA A 225 1.60 -0.78 15.32
N ILE A 226 2.67 -0.13 14.85
CA ILE A 226 3.10 1.18 15.38
C ILE A 226 2.00 2.23 15.23
N LEU A 227 1.39 2.34 14.02
CA LEU A 227 0.31 3.30 13.77
C LEU A 227 -0.94 3.02 14.61
N ALA A 228 -1.29 1.75 14.84
CA ALA A 228 -2.40 1.39 15.70
C ALA A 228 -2.15 1.85 17.14
N ARG A 229 -0.94 1.67 17.66
CA ARG A 229 -0.52 2.17 18.99
C ARG A 229 -0.52 3.70 19.04
N GLN A 230 -0.04 4.41 17.98
CA GLN A 230 -0.16 5.87 17.85
C GLN A 230 -1.62 6.35 17.94
N ASN A 231 -2.56 5.54 17.47
CA ASN A 231 -4.00 5.82 17.52
C ASN A 231 -4.66 5.35 18.83
N GLY A 232 -3.87 4.93 19.83
CA GLY A 232 -4.37 4.55 21.15
C GLY A 232 -5.07 3.18 21.18
N GLN A 233 -4.72 2.26 20.26
CA GLN A 233 -5.18 0.90 20.34
C GLN A 233 -4.32 0.13 21.36
N ASP A 234 -4.99 -0.65 22.23
CA ASP A 234 -4.36 -1.48 23.26
C ASP A 234 -3.84 -2.79 22.62
N ILE A 235 -2.74 -2.67 21.87
CA ILE A 235 -2.05 -3.80 21.22
C ILE A 235 -0.55 -3.66 21.43
N ASP A 236 0.13 -4.80 21.50
CA ASP A 236 1.57 -4.91 21.40
C ASP A 236 1.96 -5.61 20.09
N TYR A 237 3.24 -5.68 19.77
CA TYR A 237 3.70 -6.44 18.63
C TYR A 237 5.07 -7.06 18.89
N VAL A 238 5.32 -8.16 18.20
CA VAL A 238 6.57 -8.92 18.26
C VAL A 238 7.18 -8.95 16.88
N ILE A 239 8.46 -8.60 16.76
CA ILE A 239 9.26 -8.84 15.57
C ILE A 239 9.84 -10.23 15.73
N PRO A 240 9.41 -11.23 14.93
CA PRO A 240 9.96 -12.58 15.07
C PRO A 240 11.44 -12.62 14.71
N PRO A 241 12.21 -13.59 15.25
CA PRO A 241 13.65 -13.72 14.98
C PRO A 241 13.96 -13.76 13.48
N THR A 242 13.18 -14.49 12.70
CA THR A 242 13.24 -14.52 11.24
C THR A 242 12.01 -13.83 10.67
N THR A 243 12.21 -12.77 9.89
CA THR A 243 11.10 -12.04 9.22
C THR A 243 11.46 -11.63 7.81
N LEU A 244 10.47 -11.18 7.04
CA LEU A 244 10.61 -10.79 5.64
C LEU A 244 10.55 -9.26 5.51
N LEU A 245 11.53 -8.69 4.78
CA LEU A 245 11.51 -7.29 4.37
C LEU A 245 10.37 -7.06 3.39
N ILE A 246 9.47 -6.17 3.75
CA ILE A 246 8.39 -5.70 2.92
C ILE A 246 8.88 -4.50 2.10
N GLN A 247 8.68 -4.55 0.79
CA GLN A 247 9.09 -3.51 -0.15
C GLN A 247 7.88 -3.11 -0.99
N ASN A 248 7.36 -1.92 -0.75
CA ASN A 248 6.15 -1.44 -1.40
C ASN A 248 6.47 -0.54 -2.59
N PRO A 249 5.98 -0.85 -3.80
CA PRO A 249 6.22 -0.09 -5.00
C PRO A 249 5.32 1.14 -5.11
N GLY A 250 5.86 2.18 -5.74
CA GLY A 250 5.11 3.32 -6.25
C GLY A 250 5.45 3.61 -7.69
N ALA A 251 4.46 3.99 -8.49
CA ALA A 251 4.63 4.27 -9.91
C ALA A 251 3.73 5.41 -10.39
N ILE A 252 4.18 6.12 -11.42
CA ILE A 252 3.43 7.16 -12.12
C ILE A 252 2.74 6.53 -13.33
N LEU A 253 1.51 6.93 -13.62
CA LEU A 253 0.80 6.49 -14.81
C LEU A 253 1.26 7.25 -16.05
N GLU A 254 1.14 6.64 -17.24
CA GLU A 254 1.60 7.19 -18.52
C GLU A 254 0.90 8.50 -18.90
N ASP A 255 -0.34 8.71 -18.51
CA ASP A 255 -1.14 9.89 -18.79
C ASP A 255 -1.29 10.84 -17.58
N ALA A 256 -0.45 10.64 -16.54
CA ALA A 256 -0.48 11.43 -15.32
C ALA A 256 -0.19 12.92 -15.55
N ASP A 257 -0.73 13.77 -14.67
CA ASP A 257 -0.29 15.18 -14.60
C ASP A 257 1.23 15.25 -14.36
N PRO A 258 1.97 16.12 -15.06
CA PRO A 258 3.41 16.26 -14.86
C PRO A 258 3.85 16.49 -13.40
N LYS A 259 2.98 17.01 -12.56
CA LYS A 259 3.20 17.15 -11.10
C LYS A 259 3.31 15.82 -10.36
N ALA A 260 2.92 14.70 -10.97
CA ALA A 260 3.12 13.38 -10.37
C ALA A 260 4.61 13.02 -10.23
N GLN A 261 5.47 13.53 -11.12
CA GLN A 261 6.93 13.37 -10.98
C GLN A 261 7.46 14.16 -9.79
N ASP A 262 7.06 15.43 -9.63
CA ASP A 262 7.44 16.24 -8.46
C ASP A 262 6.99 15.56 -7.15
N TRP A 263 5.80 14.94 -7.17
CA TRP A 263 5.29 14.15 -6.04
C TRP A 263 6.16 12.93 -5.75
N LEU A 264 6.48 12.11 -6.75
CA LEU A 264 7.32 10.91 -6.57
C LEU A 264 8.72 11.30 -6.08
N ASP A 265 9.32 12.35 -6.65
CA ASP A 265 10.63 12.85 -6.22
C ASP A 265 10.59 13.28 -4.76
N PHE A 266 9.50 13.93 -4.32
CA PHE A 266 9.31 14.32 -2.92
C PHE A 266 9.08 13.10 -2.01
N VAL A 267 8.30 12.12 -2.43
CA VAL A 267 8.10 10.85 -1.70
C VAL A 267 9.44 10.16 -1.41
N LEU A 268 10.36 10.17 -2.38
CA LEU A 268 11.70 9.58 -2.26
C LEU A 268 12.73 10.48 -1.57
N SER A 269 12.40 11.75 -1.35
CA SER A 269 13.29 12.70 -0.66
C SER A 269 13.46 12.34 0.82
N LYS A 270 14.49 12.91 1.47
CA LYS A 270 14.67 12.75 2.91
C LYS A 270 13.45 13.23 3.70
N GLU A 271 12.83 14.31 3.28
CA GLU A 271 11.64 14.89 3.91
C GLU A 271 10.44 13.94 3.80
N GLY A 272 10.17 13.40 2.62
CA GLY A 272 9.10 12.41 2.39
C GLY A 272 9.34 11.12 3.17
N GLN A 273 10.56 10.58 3.13
CA GLN A 273 10.95 9.38 3.86
C GLN A 273 10.91 9.58 5.39
N THR A 274 11.15 10.80 5.87
CA THR A 274 10.96 11.13 7.29
C THR A 274 9.49 10.99 7.70
N GLN A 275 8.54 11.38 6.83
CA GLN A 275 7.13 11.21 7.15
C GLN A 275 6.72 9.73 7.19
N PHE A 276 7.30 8.90 6.33
CA PHE A 276 7.14 7.45 6.43
C PHE A 276 7.67 6.92 7.77
N ALA A 277 8.89 7.30 8.15
CA ALA A 277 9.50 6.85 9.40
C ALA A 277 8.67 7.24 10.63
N LEU A 278 8.15 8.47 10.68
CA LEU A 278 7.27 8.93 11.76
C LEU A 278 5.93 8.18 11.84
N LYS A 279 5.57 7.45 10.78
CA LYS A 279 4.41 6.56 10.72
C LYS A 279 4.78 5.07 10.83
N GLY A 280 6.01 4.80 11.27
CA GLY A 280 6.48 3.46 11.58
C GLY A 280 7.03 2.66 10.41
N PHE A 281 7.14 3.25 9.22
CA PHE A 281 7.83 2.60 8.09
C PHE A 281 9.35 2.68 8.30
N ARG A 282 10.05 1.61 7.95
CA ARG A 282 11.51 1.61 7.95
C ARG A 282 12.01 2.54 6.83
N PRO A 283 12.97 3.44 7.09
CA PRO A 283 13.52 4.31 6.04
C PRO A 283 14.15 3.49 4.90
N LEU A 284 13.99 3.97 3.66
CA LEU A 284 14.70 3.39 2.52
C LEU A 284 16.23 3.50 2.74
N GLU A 285 16.94 2.46 2.34
CA GLU A 285 18.40 2.48 2.34
C GLU A 285 18.92 3.66 1.51
N GLY A 286 19.90 4.39 2.05
CA GLY A 286 20.47 5.56 1.39
C GLY A 286 19.64 6.84 1.46
N SER A 287 18.42 6.83 2.03
CA SER A 287 17.59 8.04 2.19
C SER A 287 18.17 9.09 3.12
N GLY A 288 19.12 8.71 3.99
CA GLY A 288 19.73 9.57 4.98
C GLY A 288 18.77 10.04 6.09
N VAL A 289 17.65 9.33 6.26
CA VAL A 289 16.68 9.59 7.32
C VAL A 289 17.24 9.08 8.65
N GLU A 290 17.19 9.93 9.64
CA GLU A 290 17.42 9.62 11.05
C GLU A 290 16.25 10.21 11.82
N VAL A 291 15.59 9.40 12.65
CA VAL A 291 14.53 9.85 13.56
C VAL A 291 14.97 9.56 14.98
N ASP A 292 14.82 10.57 15.84
CA ASP A 292 15.22 10.45 17.25
C ASP A 292 14.24 9.56 18.04
N GLU A 293 12.96 9.58 17.64
CA GLU A 293 11.90 8.88 18.34
C GLU A 293 10.71 8.62 17.39
N VAL A 294 10.11 7.42 17.47
CA VAL A 294 8.86 7.10 16.79
C VAL A 294 7.84 6.63 17.84
N GLU A 295 6.84 7.45 18.07
CA GLU A 295 5.73 7.11 18.97
C GLU A 295 5.06 5.82 18.51
N GLY A 296 4.67 4.97 19.44
CA GLY A 296 4.00 3.69 19.17
C GLY A 296 4.97 2.54 18.87
N ALA A 297 6.24 2.78 18.58
CA ALA A 297 7.23 1.71 18.51
C ALA A 297 7.41 1.03 19.88
N GLU A 298 7.88 -0.23 19.88
CA GLU A 298 8.13 -0.99 21.11
C GLU A 298 9.19 -0.27 21.99
N ASP A 299 10.28 0.15 21.38
CA ASP A 299 11.20 1.12 21.93
C ASP A 299 11.20 2.38 21.04
N PRO A 300 10.52 3.47 21.43
CA PRO A 300 10.46 4.68 20.61
C PRO A 300 11.83 5.25 20.25
N SER A 301 12.85 5.06 21.09
CA SER A 301 14.22 5.55 20.85
C SER A 301 15.06 4.63 19.96
N ASN A 302 14.60 3.39 19.72
CA ASN A 302 15.17 2.45 18.77
C ASN A 302 14.02 1.79 17.98
N PRO A 303 13.30 2.57 17.14
CA PRO A 303 11.99 2.16 16.62
C PRO A 303 12.04 1.02 15.61
N PHE A 304 13.21 0.78 14.99
CA PHE A 304 13.40 -0.19 13.91
C PHE A 304 14.56 -1.14 14.21
N PRO A 305 14.47 -1.97 15.27
CA PRO A 305 15.54 -2.90 15.58
C PRO A 305 15.71 -3.92 14.44
N GLU A 306 16.95 -4.31 14.18
CA GLU A 306 17.24 -5.36 13.21
C GLU A 306 16.78 -6.71 13.77
N PRO A 307 16.00 -7.51 13.01
CA PRO A 307 15.70 -8.89 13.39
C PRO A 307 16.97 -9.75 13.34
N GLU A 308 16.96 -10.91 13.98
CA GLU A 308 18.11 -11.84 13.92
C GLU A 308 18.38 -12.25 12.48
N GLN A 309 17.31 -12.45 11.69
CA GLN A 309 17.38 -12.80 10.28
C GLN A 309 16.33 -12.05 9.46
N LEU A 310 16.81 -11.20 8.56
CA LEU A 310 15.96 -10.45 7.63
C LEU A 310 15.99 -11.11 6.25
N LEU A 311 14.89 -11.73 5.87
CA LEU A 311 14.70 -12.29 4.54
C LEU A 311 14.36 -11.21 3.53
N THR A 312 14.72 -11.41 2.27
CA THR A 312 14.29 -10.60 1.13
C THR A 312 13.71 -11.48 0.03
N VAL A 313 12.79 -10.95 -0.76
CA VAL A 313 12.22 -11.71 -1.88
C VAL A 313 13.28 -12.15 -2.85
N ASP A 314 14.17 -11.25 -3.24
CA ASP A 314 15.24 -11.54 -4.21
C ASP A 314 16.14 -12.70 -3.76
N ALA A 315 16.50 -12.76 -2.48
CA ALA A 315 17.43 -13.77 -1.95
C ALA A 315 16.72 -15.11 -1.66
N THR A 316 15.48 -15.07 -1.15
CA THR A 316 14.77 -16.26 -0.67
C THR A 316 13.92 -16.92 -1.76
N PHE A 317 13.29 -16.11 -2.63
CA PHE A 317 12.28 -16.58 -3.58
C PHE A 317 12.61 -16.29 -5.05
N GLY A 318 13.58 -15.41 -5.32
CA GLY A 318 13.91 -14.97 -6.68
C GLY A 318 13.05 -13.80 -7.15
N SER A 319 12.31 -13.94 -8.26
CA SER A 319 11.54 -12.82 -8.82
C SER A 319 10.09 -12.78 -8.33
N TRP A 320 9.51 -11.57 -8.24
CA TRP A 320 8.08 -11.41 -7.98
C TRP A 320 7.18 -12.06 -9.04
N SER A 321 7.64 -12.16 -10.30
CA SER A 321 6.88 -12.83 -11.35
C SER A 321 6.72 -14.32 -11.06
N ASP A 322 7.85 -15.01 -10.83
CA ASP A 322 7.85 -16.46 -10.55
C ASP A 322 7.12 -16.79 -9.26
N LEU A 323 7.31 -15.93 -8.24
CA LEU A 323 6.68 -16.07 -6.94
C LEU A 323 5.15 -15.90 -7.02
N SER A 324 4.67 -14.90 -7.78
CA SER A 324 3.22 -14.66 -7.91
C SER A 324 2.52 -15.83 -8.57
N ASP A 325 3.11 -16.42 -9.60
CA ASP A 325 2.56 -17.58 -10.28
C ASP A 325 2.60 -18.83 -9.37
N LYS A 326 3.73 -19.07 -8.67
CA LYS A 326 3.90 -20.23 -7.79
C LYS A 326 2.93 -20.23 -6.61
N PHE A 327 2.77 -19.07 -5.94
CA PHE A 327 2.07 -19.00 -4.65
C PHE A 327 0.66 -18.44 -4.73
N PHE A 328 0.39 -17.52 -5.67
CA PHE A 328 -0.82 -16.69 -5.67
C PHE A 328 -1.57 -16.68 -6.99
N ASP A 329 -1.25 -17.60 -7.93
CA ASP A 329 -2.11 -17.84 -9.09
C ASP A 329 -3.54 -18.14 -8.62
N GLU A 330 -4.55 -17.59 -9.32
CA GLU A 330 -5.96 -17.68 -8.90
C GLU A 330 -6.49 -19.11 -8.91
N ASP A 331 -5.95 -19.96 -9.78
CA ASP A 331 -6.38 -21.36 -9.95
C ASP A 331 -5.43 -22.34 -9.23
N ASP A 332 -4.12 -22.21 -9.43
CA ASP A 332 -3.12 -23.25 -9.09
C ASP A 332 -2.11 -22.80 -8.01
N GLY A 333 -2.16 -21.55 -7.54
CA GLY A 333 -1.21 -21.03 -6.54
C GLY A 333 -1.25 -21.80 -5.22
N ILE A 334 -0.09 -22.14 -4.66
CA ILE A 334 0.02 -22.96 -3.44
C ILE A 334 -0.82 -22.35 -2.31
N VAL A 335 -0.68 -21.06 -2.02
CA VAL A 335 -1.43 -20.39 -0.94
C VAL A 335 -2.92 -20.32 -1.28
N THR A 336 -3.27 -20.11 -2.55
CA THR A 336 -4.66 -20.13 -3.03
C THR A 336 -5.30 -21.48 -2.74
N GLN A 337 -4.62 -22.58 -3.05
CA GLN A 337 -5.10 -23.94 -2.80
C GLN A 337 -5.21 -24.27 -1.31
N ILE A 338 -4.24 -23.82 -0.50
CA ILE A 338 -4.29 -23.98 0.96
C ILE A 338 -5.55 -23.31 1.53
N ILE A 339 -5.81 -22.05 1.17
CA ILE A 339 -6.98 -21.32 1.66
C ILE A 339 -8.27 -21.95 1.21
N ALA A 340 -8.36 -22.35 -0.06
CA ALA A 340 -9.52 -23.08 -0.57
C ALA A 340 -9.77 -24.39 0.22
N GLY A 341 -8.70 -25.10 0.60
CA GLY A 341 -8.76 -26.32 1.42
C GLY A 341 -9.29 -26.07 2.84
N THR A 342 -9.09 -24.88 3.41
CA THR A 342 -9.63 -24.53 4.76
C THR A 342 -11.11 -24.16 4.75
N GLY A 343 -11.69 -23.88 3.58
CA GLY A 343 -13.08 -23.39 3.45
C GLY A 343 -13.31 -21.98 4.00
N LYS A 344 -12.25 -21.20 4.23
CA LYS A 344 -12.30 -19.84 4.83
C LYS A 344 -12.19 -18.72 3.79
N GLY A 345 -11.92 -19.04 2.55
CA GLY A 345 -11.70 -18.08 1.45
C GLY A 345 -12.98 -17.63 0.72
N GLU A 346 -14.18 -18.06 1.13
CA GLU A 346 -15.46 -17.71 0.51
C GLU A 346 -16.12 -16.47 1.13
#